data_5956966eb4f287c74ab96bb4fb751a0c
#
_entry.id   5956966eb4f287c74ab96bb4fb751a0c
#
_cell.length_a   1.000
_cell.length_b   1.000
_cell.length_c   1.000
_cell.angle_alpha   90.00
_cell.angle_beta   90.00
_cell.angle_gamma   90.00
#
_symmetry.space_group_name_H-M   'P 1'
#
loop_
_entity.id
_entity.type
_entity.pdbx_description
1 polymer ?
#
loop_
_entity_poly.entity_id
_entity_poly.type
_entity_poly.pdbx_seq_one_letter_code
_entity_poly.pdbx_strand_id
1 'polypeptide(L)'
;MYIFNRADGKQTEGIGAIAQCQIHTYTLSKMLNVGYTSTNFENLQHYQEHSTQEQFCQDVTKFFNFPKSQGFADIDNAVYFEKVDQNFVDFVKKNHDVKDLCVEIGNIDLMKIADNNYQIWKPFVEELSSLVFFDENKYYYDDEKLNIALHITNFIE
;
A
#
# COMPACT_ATOMS: atom_id res chain seq x y z
N MET A 1 -10.08 14.37 1.49
CA MET A 1 -10.33 12.97 1.06
C MET A 1 -9.06 12.18 1.12
N TYR A 2 -9.17 10.90 1.51
CA TYR A 2 -8.07 9.93 1.55
C TYR A 2 -8.44 8.72 0.71
N ILE A 3 -7.45 8.12 0.04
CA ILE A 3 -7.61 6.82 -0.60
C ILE A 3 -6.69 5.80 0.07
N PHE A 4 -7.12 4.55 0.11
CA PHE A 4 -6.35 3.45 0.66
C PHE A 4 -6.73 2.12 -0.03
N ASN A 5 -5.86 1.14 0.12
CA ASN A 5 -6.15 -0.26 -0.18
C ASN A 5 -5.99 -1.05 1.13
N ARG A 6 -6.90 -1.98 1.40
CA ARG A 6 -6.84 -2.78 2.61
C ARG A 6 -5.76 -3.84 2.50
N ALA A 7 -4.79 -3.82 3.40
CA ALA A 7 -3.69 -4.79 3.43
C ALA A 7 -4.13 -6.12 4.07
N ASP A 8 -5.18 -6.75 3.50
CA ASP A 8 -5.80 -7.97 4.02
C ASP A 8 -5.43 -9.19 3.15
N GLY A 9 -4.72 -10.15 3.74
CA GLY A 9 -4.30 -11.40 3.08
C GLY A 9 -5.36 -12.47 2.90
N LYS A 10 -6.65 -12.18 3.18
CA LYS A 10 -7.75 -13.16 3.01
C LYS A 10 -7.90 -13.70 1.59
N GLN A 11 -7.42 -12.97 0.61
CA GLN A 11 -7.53 -13.35 -0.80
C GLN A 11 -6.37 -14.21 -1.30
N THR A 12 -5.61 -14.85 -0.41
CA THR A 12 -4.49 -15.74 -0.76
C THR A 12 -3.32 -15.07 -1.48
N GLU A 13 -3.29 -13.76 -1.54
CA GLU A 13 -2.18 -13.03 -2.12
C GLU A 13 -0.96 -13.05 -1.20
N GLY A 14 0.22 -13.15 -1.78
CA GLY A 14 1.47 -13.04 -1.04
C GLY A 14 1.72 -11.60 -0.56
N ILE A 15 2.57 -11.46 0.47
CA ILE A 15 2.96 -10.17 1.05
C ILE A 15 3.39 -9.17 -0.03
N GLY A 16 4.14 -9.64 -1.05
CA GLY A 16 4.62 -8.79 -2.14
C GLY A 16 3.49 -8.15 -2.94
N ALA A 17 2.45 -8.91 -3.28
CA ALA A 17 1.30 -8.39 -4.02
C ALA A 17 0.52 -7.36 -3.18
N ILE A 18 0.31 -7.65 -1.88
CA ILE A 18 -0.36 -6.72 -0.97
C ILE A 18 0.45 -5.43 -0.80
N ALA A 19 1.77 -5.54 -0.61
CA ALA A 19 2.65 -4.37 -0.53
C ALA A 19 2.65 -3.57 -1.84
N GLN A 20 2.63 -4.24 -2.99
CA GLN A 20 2.51 -3.58 -4.30
C GLN A 20 1.22 -2.78 -4.40
N CYS A 21 0.08 -3.32 -3.94
CA CYS A 21 -1.18 -2.56 -3.90
C CYS A 21 -1.07 -1.30 -3.03
N GLN A 22 -0.37 -1.35 -1.90
CA GLN A 22 -0.13 -0.16 -1.06
C GLN A 22 0.73 0.88 -1.81
N ILE A 23 1.81 0.45 -2.48
CA ILE A 23 2.67 1.31 -3.30
C ILE A 23 1.87 1.97 -4.42
N HIS A 24 1.05 1.19 -5.12
CA HIS A 24 0.19 1.69 -6.20
C HIS A 24 -0.84 2.70 -5.70
N THR A 25 -1.45 2.43 -4.53
CA THR A 25 -2.42 3.35 -3.93
C THR A 25 -1.77 4.66 -3.51
N TYR A 26 -0.58 4.59 -2.89
CA TYR A 26 0.19 5.80 -2.56
C TYR A 26 0.48 6.63 -3.80
N THR A 27 0.99 6.00 -4.84
CA THR A 27 1.32 6.65 -6.11
C THR A 27 0.09 7.29 -6.74
N LEU A 28 -1.04 6.58 -6.78
CA LEU A 28 -2.31 7.10 -7.28
C LEU A 28 -2.80 8.30 -6.47
N SER A 29 -2.63 8.28 -5.14
CA SER A 29 -2.99 9.42 -4.29
C SER A 29 -2.25 10.69 -4.67
N LYS A 30 -0.96 10.57 -4.97
CA LYS A 30 -0.12 11.68 -5.43
C LYS A 30 -0.54 12.17 -6.82
N MET A 31 -0.80 11.27 -7.75
CA MET A 31 -1.27 11.63 -9.10
C MET A 31 -2.62 12.38 -9.07
N LEU A 32 -3.49 12.01 -8.14
CA LEU A 32 -4.81 12.64 -7.96
C LEU A 32 -4.80 13.84 -7.00
N ASN A 33 -3.66 14.12 -6.37
CA ASN A 33 -3.50 15.16 -5.35
C ASN A 33 -4.51 14.99 -4.19
N VAL A 34 -4.67 13.77 -3.69
CA VAL A 34 -5.49 13.44 -2.53
C VAL A 34 -4.64 12.79 -1.43
N GLY A 35 -5.17 12.71 -0.21
CA GLY A 35 -4.50 12.05 0.89
C GLY A 35 -4.37 10.53 0.67
N TYR A 36 -3.35 9.95 1.27
CA TYR A 36 -3.16 8.51 1.37
C TYR A 36 -3.14 8.08 2.84
N THR A 37 -3.67 6.92 3.12
CA THR A 37 -3.47 6.23 4.39
C THR A 37 -3.25 4.74 4.15
N SER A 38 -2.37 4.11 4.93
CA SER A 38 -2.21 2.66 4.93
C SER A 38 -3.04 2.02 6.01
N THR A 39 -3.40 0.75 5.82
CA THR A 39 -3.89 -0.12 6.88
C THR A 39 -2.77 -1.01 7.42
N ASN A 40 -3.00 -1.64 8.57
CA ASN A 40 -2.11 -2.71 9.02
C ASN A 40 -2.26 -3.92 8.09
N PHE A 41 -1.17 -4.69 7.96
CA PHE A 41 -1.29 -6.01 7.33
C PHE A 41 -2.08 -6.93 8.24
N GLU A 42 -3.07 -7.62 7.67
CA GLU A 42 -3.95 -8.55 8.38
C GLU A 42 -4.10 -9.86 7.62
N ASN A 43 -4.43 -10.91 8.33
CA ASN A 43 -4.76 -12.24 7.76
C ASN A 43 -3.70 -12.81 6.79
N LEU A 44 -2.43 -12.40 6.94
CA LEU A 44 -1.36 -12.91 6.09
C LEU A 44 -1.22 -14.43 6.22
N GLN A 45 -1.03 -15.08 5.09
CA GLN A 45 -0.75 -16.51 5.00
C GLN A 45 0.76 -16.77 5.12
N HIS A 46 1.14 -18.02 5.26
CA HIS A 46 2.55 -18.48 5.21
C HIS A 46 3.46 -17.93 6.32
N TYR A 47 2.91 -17.68 7.51
CA TYR A 47 3.73 -17.39 8.68
C TYR A 47 4.50 -18.66 9.11
N GLN A 48 5.69 -18.48 9.67
CA GLN A 48 6.56 -19.59 10.07
C GLN A 48 6.05 -20.26 11.37
N GLU A 49 6.44 -21.51 11.59
CA GLU A 49 6.01 -22.33 12.75
C GLU A 49 6.30 -21.70 14.11
N HIS A 50 7.24 -20.74 14.18
CA HIS A 50 7.66 -20.08 15.42
C HIS A 50 6.96 -18.77 15.72
N SER A 51 6.03 -18.33 14.89
CA SER A 51 5.26 -17.11 15.10
C SER A 51 3.76 -17.35 15.00
N THR A 52 2.97 -16.52 15.68
CA THR A 52 1.54 -16.46 15.42
C THR A 52 1.27 -15.62 14.18
N GLN A 53 0.13 -15.85 13.51
CA GLN A 53 -0.30 -15.02 12.39
C GLN A 53 -0.35 -13.53 12.78
N GLU A 54 -0.83 -13.23 13.98
CA GLU A 54 -0.91 -11.86 14.50
C GLU A 54 0.48 -11.22 14.63
N GLN A 55 1.43 -11.93 15.24
CA GLN A 55 2.81 -11.43 15.37
C GLN A 55 3.43 -11.19 14.00
N PHE A 56 3.23 -12.11 13.06
CA PHE A 56 3.73 -11.98 11.70
C PHE A 56 3.15 -10.75 10.98
N CYS A 57 1.83 -10.52 11.09
CA CYS A 57 1.19 -9.32 10.52
C CYS A 57 1.74 -8.02 11.14
N GLN A 58 1.99 -8.01 12.46
CA GLN A 58 2.59 -6.87 13.14
C GLN A 58 4.03 -6.60 12.66
N ASP A 59 4.83 -7.64 12.47
CA ASP A 59 6.22 -7.52 12.02
C ASP A 59 6.29 -7.03 10.57
N VAL A 60 5.44 -7.56 9.70
CA VAL A 60 5.30 -7.08 8.31
C VAL A 60 4.84 -5.63 8.27
N THR A 61 3.86 -5.25 9.09
CA THR A 61 3.39 -3.86 9.20
C THR A 61 4.52 -2.91 9.62
N LYS A 62 5.33 -3.31 10.60
CA LYS A 62 6.50 -2.53 11.05
C LYS A 62 7.59 -2.47 9.99
N PHE A 63 7.82 -3.58 9.29
CA PHE A 63 8.83 -3.66 8.24
C PHE A 63 8.55 -2.68 7.11
N PHE A 64 7.33 -2.68 6.56
CA PHE A 64 6.97 -1.77 5.49
C PHE A 64 6.76 -0.34 5.95
N ASN A 65 6.28 -0.14 7.16
CA ASN A 65 6.06 1.17 7.76
C ASN A 65 5.44 2.22 6.80
N PHE A 66 4.46 1.79 6.01
CA PHE A 66 3.79 2.70 5.07
C PHE A 66 3.16 3.89 5.80
N PRO A 67 3.14 5.07 5.17
CA PRO A 67 2.57 6.28 5.77
C PRO A 67 1.12 6.07 6.21
N LYS A 68 0.81 6.49 7.44
CA LYS A 68 -0.55 6.54 7.98
C LYS A 68 -0.96 8.00 8.12
N SER A 69 -2.20 8.32 7.77
CA SER A 69 -2.72 9.66 8.02
C SER A 69 -2.74 9.90 9.53
N GLN A 70 -2.22 11.06 9.94
CA GLN A 70 -2.33 11.52 11.33
C GLN A 70 -3.72 12.13 11.53
N GLY A 71 -4.68 11.31 11.89
CA GLY A 71 -6.03 11.76 12.21
C GLY A 71 -7.10 11.23 11.27
N PHE A 72 -8.01 10.53 11.83
CA PHE A 72 -9.40 10.27 11.48
C PHE A 72 -9.75 10.02 10.00
N ALA A 73 -9.03 9.15 9.35
CA ALA A 73 -9.62 8.48 8.22
C ALA A 73 -10.59 7.43 8.80
N ASP A 74 -11.88 7.67 8.70
CA ASP A 74 -12.92 6.69 9.05
C ASP A 74 -12.92 5.59 7.99
N ILE A 75 -11.94 4.67 8.11
CA ILE A 75 -11.75 3.58 7.16
C ILE A 75 -12.88 2.56 7.24
N ASP A 76 -13.64 2.51 8.32
CA ASP A 76 -14.73 1.56 8.51
C ASP A 76 -16.00 1.97 7.73
N ASN A 77 -16.15 3.26 7.45
CA ASN A 77 -17.23 3.82 6.64
C ASN A 77 -16.74 4.30 5.25
N ALA A 78 -15.67 3.70 4.73
CA ALA A 78 -15.13 4.07 3.44
C ALA A 78 -16.07 3.71 2.27
N VAL A 79 -16.07 4.56 1.25
CA VAL A 79 -16.73 4.25 -0.02
C VAL A 79 -15.82 3.29 -0.79
N TYR A 80 -16.34 2.14 -1.18
CA TYR A 80 -15.58 1.10 -1.86
C TYR A 80 -15.68 1.20 -3.38
N PHE A 81 -14.53 1.09 -4.05
CA PHE A 81 -14.41 0.90 -5.49
C PHE A 81 -13.60 -0.36 -5.77
N GLU A 82 -14.14 -1.27 -6.57
CA GLU A 82 -13.44 -2.50 -6.94
C GLU A 82 -12.16 -2.23 -7.77
N LYS A 83 -12.21 -1.16 -8.59
CA LYS A 83 -11.12 -0.80 -9.51
C LYS A 83 -11.08 0.70 -9.76
N VAL A 84 -9.95 1.16 -10.30
CA VAL A 84 -9.79 2.54 -10.77
C VAL A 84 -10.31 2.62 -12.21
N ASP A 85 -11.51 3.15 -12.36
CA ASP A 85 -12.16 3.40 -13.65
C ASP A 85 -12.69 4.85 -13.72
N GLN A 86 -13.43 5.17 -14.77
CA GLN A 86 -13.98 6.51 -14.95
C GLN A 86 -14.92 6.92 -13.81
N ASN A 87 -15.71 5.97 -13.26
CA ASN A 87 -16.62 6.26 -12.14
C ASN A 87 -15.84 6.68 -10.88
N PHE A 88 -14.72 5.97 -10.60
CA PHE A 88 -13.82 6.34 -9.51
C PHE A 88 -13.24 7.74 -9.73
N VAL A 89 -12.72 8.03 -10.93
CA VAL A 89 -12.11 9.33 -11.25
C VAL A 89 -13.12 10.46 -11.11
N ASP A 90 -14.34 10.27 -11.60
CA ASP A 90 -15.41 11.27 -11.49
C ASP A 90 -15.86 11.48 -10.04
N PHE A 91 -15.92 10.41 -9.26
CA PHE A 91 -16.18 10.46 -7.83
C PHE A 91 -15.11 11.27 -7.08
N VAL A 92 -13.83 11.00 -7.34
CA VAL A 92 -12.70 11.72 -6.75
C VAL A 92 -12.77 13.20 -7.10
N LYS A 93 -12.95 13.54 -8.38
CA LYS A 93 -13.07 14.95 -8.82
C LYS A 93 -14.20 15.69 -8.13
N LYS A 94 -15.37 15.05 -7.99
CA LYS A 94 -16.55 15.64 -7.36
C LYS A 94 -16.37 15.86 -5.86
N ASN A 95 -15.62 15.00 -5.19
CA ASN A 95 -15.50 14.98 -3.72
C ASN A 95 -14.11 15.38 -3.22
N HIS A 96 -13.27 15.94 -4.08
CA HIS A 96 -11.86 16.24 -3.79
C HIS A 96 -11.67 17.04 -2.48
N ASP A 97 -12.53 18.01 -2.22
CA ASP A 97 -12.43 18.90 -1.05
C ASP A 97 -13.06 18.35 0.23
N VAL A 98 -13.68 17.16 0.19
CA VAL A 98 -14.30 16.54 1.37
C VAL A 98 -13.22 15.95 2.27
N LYS A 99 -12.89 16.61 3.39
CA LYS A 99 -11.71 16.31 4.22
C LYS A 99 -11.73 14.92 4.84
N ASP A 100 -12.87 14.47 5.34
CA ASP A 100 -12.96 13.23 6.15
C ASP A 100 -13.49 12.03 5.33
N LEU A 101 -13.56 12.17 4.02
CA LEU A 101 -14.01 11.11 3.14
C LEU A 101 -12.88 10.10 2.91
N CYS A 102 -13.13 8.83 3.21
CA CYS A 102 -12.27 7.71 2.90
C CYS A 102 -12.79 6.91 1.72
N VAL A 103 -11.89 6.51 0.84
CA VAL A 103 -12.19 5.69 -0.33
C VAL A 103 -11.28 4.47 -0.35
N GLU A 104 -11.87 3.30 -0.25
CA GLU A 104 -11.17 2.02 -0.37
C GLU A 104 -11.14 1.58 -1.84
N ILE A 105 -9.99 1.15 -2.32
CA ILE A 105 -9.80 0.64 -3.67
C ILE A 105 -9.39 -0.82 -3.60
N GLY A 106 -10.17 -1.71 -4.20
CA GLY A 106 -9.91 -3.14 -4.18
C GLY A 106 -8.74 -3.55 -5.08
N ASN A 107 -8.69 -3.04 -6.31
CA ASN A 107 -7.67 -3.42 -7.29
C ASN A 107 -7.11 -2.19 -8.01
N ILE A 108 -5.79 -2.08 -8.06
CA ILE A 108 -5.08 -0.96 -8.70
C ILE A 108 -4.05 -1.50 -9.68
N ASP A 109 -4.23 -1.16 -10.94
CA ASP A 109 -3.26 -1.43 -12.00
C ASP A 109 -2.68 -0.09 -12.49
N LEU A 110 -1.59 0.34 -11.88
CA LEU A 110 -0.91 1.59 -12.25
C LEU A 110 -0.40 1.57 -13.68
N MET A 111 0.01 0.42 -14.19
CA MET A 111 0.51 0.32 -15.56
C MET A 111 -0.57 0.69 -16.56
N LYS A 112 -1.82 0.25 -16.34
CA LYS A 112 -2.95 0.67 -17.16
C LYS A 112 -3.33 2.13 -16.99
N ILE A 113 -3.32 2.61 -15.74
CA ILE A 113 -3.68 4.01 -15.41
C ILE A 113 -2.73 5.00 -16.08
N ALA A 114 -1.45 4.66 -16.14
CA ALA A 114 -0.39 5.50 -16.69
C ALA A 114 -0.01 5.17 -18.16
N ASP A 115 -0.85 4.42 -18.89
CA ASP A 115 -0.56 3.96 -20.27
C ASP A 115 0.82 3.30 -20.41
N ASN A 116 1.21 2.48 -19.43
CA ASN A 116 2.54 1.86 -19.32
C ASN A 116 3.71 2.87 -19.28
N ASN A 117 3.44 4.12 -18.93
CA ASN A 117 4.49 5.14 -18.83
C ASN A 117 4.99 5.25 -17.38
N TYR A 118 6.04 4.49 -17.06
CA TYR A 118 6.67 4.48 -15.75
C TYR A 118 7.14 5.87 -15.30
N GLN A 119 7.56 6.74 -16.21
CA GLN A 119 8.10 8.07 -15.87
C GLN A 119 7.07 8.97 -15.17
N ILE A 120 5.76 8.71 -15.38
CA ILE A 120 4.69 9.48 -14.74
C ILE A 120 4.67 9.24 -13.22
N TRP A 121 4.89 8.02 -12.78
CA TRP A 121 4.74 7.65 -11.37
C TRP A 121 6.06 7.33 -10.64
N LYS A 122 7.17 7.20 -11.36
CA LYS A 122 8.50 6.97 -10.80
C LYS A 122 8.85 7.93 -9.64
N PRO A 123 8.66 9.25 -9.75
CA PRO A 123 9.01 10.17 -8.66
C PRO A 123 8.27 9.88 -7.35
N PHE A 124 7.04 9.40 -7.44
CA PHE A 124 6.23 9.08 -6.26
C PHE A 124 6.67 7.77 -5.58
N VAL A 125 7.13 6.80 -6.38
CA VAL A 125 7.74 5.58 -5.82
C VAL A 125 9.06 5.90 -5.13
N GLU A 126 9.87 6.76 -5.70
CA GLU A 126 11.13 7.23 -5.09
C GLU A 126 10.87 8.00 -3.80
N GLU A 127 9.85 8.87 -3.76
CA GLU A 127 9.41 9.55 -2.54
C GLU A 127 9.01 8.54 -1.47
N LEU A 128 8.15 7.56 -1.81
CA LEU A 128 7.72 6.53 -0.87
C LEU A 128 8.91 5.72 -0.35
N SER A 129 9.85 5.35 -1.21
CA SER A 129 11.07 4.62 -0.82
C SER A 129 11.91 5.37 0.20
N SER A 130 11.91 6.70 0.16
CA SER A 130 12.59 7.53 1.16
C SER A 130 11.87 7.58 2.51
N LEU A 131 10.57 7.31 2.53
CA LEU A 131 9.74 7.29 3.74
C LEU A 131 9.72 5.92 4.42
N VAL A 132 9.87 4.86 3.64
CA VAL A 132 10.00 3.50 4.15
C VAL A 132 11.40 3.32 4.73
N PHE A 133 11.49 3.23 6.04
CA PHE A 133 12.76 3.21 6.75
C PHE A 133 13.47 1.87 6.53
N PHE A 134 14.45 1.85 5.64
CA PHE A 134 15.49 0.82 5.63
C PHE A 134 16.62 1.28 6.56
N ASP A 135 16.64 0.78 7.78
CA ASP A 135 17.82 0.89 8.62
C ASP A 135 18.84 -0.14 8.12
N GLU A 136 19.76 0.29 7.28
CA GLU A 136 20.81 -0.56 6.69
C GLU A 136 21.62 -1.34 7.76
N ASN A 137 21.62 -0.88 9.01
CA ASN A 137 22.31 -1.52 10.11
C ASN A 137 21.49 -2.63 10.81
N LYS A 138 20.21 -2.79 10.49
CA LYS A 138 19.33 -3.80 11.12
C LYS A 138 19.10 -5.04 10.28
N TYR A 139 19.54 -5.06 9.03
CA TYR A 139 19.33 -6.19 8.13
C TYR A 139 20.53 -7.13 8.13
N TYR A 140 20.81 -7.72 9.29
CA TYR A 140 21.60 -8.95 9.33
C TYR A 140 20.64 -10.12 9.14
N TYR A 141 21.02 -11.01 8.23
CA TYR A 141 20.43 -12.33 8.11
C TYR A 141 20.56 -13.00 9.49
N ASP A 142 19.45 -13.15 10.15
CA ASP A 142 19.35 -13.76 11.47
C ASP A 142 18.50 -15.00 11.29
N ASP A 143 19.07 -16.17 11.49
CA ASP A 143 18.36 -17.45 11.30
C ASP A 143 17.15 -17.60 12.24
N GLU A 144 17.07 -16.77 13.28
CA GLU A 144 15.96 -16.75 14.23
C GLU A 144 14.89 -15.68 13.91
N LYS A 145 15.08 -14.88 12.86
CA LYS A 145 14.17 -13.81 12.47
C LYS A 145 13.59 -13.99 11.08
N LEU A 146 12.42 -13.38 10.89
CA LEU A 146 11.78 -13.33 9.58
C LEU A 146 12.65 -12.54 8.60
N ASN A 147 13.23 -13.23 7.62
CA ASN A 147 13.97 -12.63 6.52
C ASN A 147 13.02 -12.43 5.34
N ILE A 148 12.62 -11.20 5.04
CA ILE A 148 11.80 -10.87 3.87
C ILE A 148 12.71 -10.26 2.81
N ALA A 149 12.96 -10.99 1.72
CA ALA A 149 13.60 -10.45 0.53
C ALA A 149 12.52 -9.98 -0.44
N LEU A 150 12.37 -8.67 -0.60
CA LEU A 150 11.55 -8.10 -1.66
C LEU A 150 12.40 -7.96 -2.93
N HIS A 151 12.09 -8.76 -3.93
CA HIS A 151 12.66 -8.61 -5.25
C HIS A 151 11.86 -7.54 -6.02
N ILE A 152 12.27 -6.27 -5.90
CA ILE A 152 11.67 -5.15 -6.66
C ILE A 152 12.41 -4.97 -7.99
N THR A 153 12.85 -6.04 -8.63
CA THR A 153 13.70 -5.97 -9.83
C THR A 153 12.99 -5.55 -11.10
N ASN A 154 11.67 -5.52 -11.12
CA ASN A 154 10.93 -5.19 -12.34
C ASN A 154 10.53 -3.71 -12.47
N PHE A 155 11.05 -2.84 -11.61
CA PHE A 155 10.73 -1.41 -11.66
C PHE A 155 11.88 -0.52 -12.18
N ILE A 156 13.03 -1.12 -12.54
CA ILE A 156 14.21 -0.37 -12.96
C ILE A 156 14.84 -1.04 -14.20
N GLU A 157 14.10 -1.10 -15.31
CA GLU A 157 14.68 -1.21 -16.66
C GLU A 157 14.01 -0.22 -17.60
#